data_122780f8a3ba46783af707002d926133
#
_entry.id   122780f8a3ba46783af707002d926133
#
_cell.length_a   1.000
_cell.length_b   1.000
_cell.length_c   1.000
_cell.angle_alpha   90.00
_cell.angle_beta   90.00
_cell.angle_gamma   90.00
#
_symmetry.space_group_name_H-M   'P 1'
#
loop_
_entity.id
_entity.type
_entity.pdbx_description
1 polymer ?
#
loop_
_entity_poly.entity_id
_entity_poly.type
_entity_poly.pdbx_seq_one_letter_code
_entity_poly.pdbx_strand_id
1 'polypeptide(L)'
;MLRIITHIERLLLTHDCVILPKFGGFVLQILPATYEEEEHSFRPMRKEVMFNVTLQHTDGLLSESYMQTYGVDYRKAQLMLEEDIEALNVSLEQDKRITLGRIGTFSIGEEGQTIFTPGDSGVFNADSYGLSSFHFPVLRSLEEEREEVALLTGKKKKDVFYIPCLLYTSDAADDLI
;
A
#
# COMPACT_ATOMS: atom_id res chain seq x y z
N MET A 1 8.20 -23.90 5.94
CA MET A 1 7.32 -22.72 5.77
C MET A 1 5.93 -23.14 6.19
N LEU A 2 5.27 -22.43 7.08
CA LEU A 2 3.94 -22.79 7.59
C LEU A 2 2.91 -22.60 6.47
N ARG A 3 2.05 -23.60 6.26
CA ARG A 3 0.99 -23.59 5.22
C ARG A 3 0.08 -22.37 5.33
N ILE A 4 -0.25 -21.99 6.56
CA ILE A 4 -1.15 -20.89 6.89
C ILE A 4 -0.71 -19.55 6.27
N ILE A 5 0.60 -19.31 6.15
CA ILE A 5 1.15 -18.05 5.59
C ILE A 5 0.67 -17.82 4.16
N THR A 6 0.73 -18.86 3.33
CA THR A 6 0.29 -18.78 1.92
C THR A 6 -1.22 -18.50 1.81
N HIS A 7 -2.02 -19.07 2.71
CA HIS A 7 -3.46 -18.82 2.75
C HIS A 7 -3.77 -17.38 3.15
N ILE A 8 -3.08 -16.86 4.17
CA ILE A 8 -3.26 -15.46 4.62
C ILE A 8 -2.84 -14.50 3.52
N GLU A 9 -1.65 -14.68 2.91
CA GLU A 9 -1.19 -13.84 1.79
C GLU A 9 -2.20 -13.78 0.65
N ARG A 10 -2.74 -14.95 0.25
CA ARG A 10 -3.72 -15.02 -0.83
C ARG A 10 -5.04 -14.35 -0.48
N LEU A 11 -5.51 -14.51 0.75
CA LEU A 11 -6.74 -13.87 1.20
C LEU A 11 -6.60 -12.35 1.33
N LEU A 12 -5.47 -11.84 1.80
CA LEU A 12 -5.21 -10.40 1.89
C LEU A 12 -5.12 -9.68 0.52
N LEU A 13 -4.99 -10.41 -0.59
CA LEU A 13 -5.10 -9.82 -1.92
C LEU A 13 -6.54 -9.46 -2.30
N THR A 14 -7.54 -10.12 -1.69
CA THR A 14 -8.96 -9.98 -2.04
C THR A 14 -9.84 -9.50 -0.88
N HIS A 15 -9.34 -9.61 0.35
CA HIS A 15 -10.07 -9.26 1.57
C HIS A 15 -9.23 -8.30 2.42
N ASP A 16 -9.87 -7.31 3.00
CA ASP A 16 -9.19 -6.33 3.85
C ASP A 16 -9.00 -6.81 5.30
N CYS A 17 -9.53 -7.97 5.66
CA CYS A 17 -9.36 -8.58 6.97
C CYS A 17 -9.28 -10.09 6.87
N VAL A 18 -8.36 -10.72 7.64
CA VAL A 18 -8.22 -12.17 7.75
C VAL A 18 -7.98 -12.52 9.22
N ILE A 19 -8.87 -13.32 9.81
CA ILE A 19 -8.85 -13.65 11.23
C ILE A 19 -8.31 -15.06 11.46
N LEU A 20 -7.34 -15.16 12.36
CA LEU A 20 -6.81 -16.41 12.88
C LEU A 20 -7.47 -16.67 14.24
N PRO A 21 -8.30 -17.71 14.35
CA PRO A 21 -8.99 -18.01 15.60
C PRO A 21 -8.02 -18.14 16.79
N LYS A 22 -8.36 -17.52 17.91
CA LYS A 22 -7.56 -17.55 19.16
C LYS A 22 -6.17 -16.89 19.09
N PHE A 23 -5.77 -16.37 17.93
CA PHE A 23 -4.48 -15.72 17.75
C PHE A 23 -4.62 -14.21 17.53
N GLY A 24 -5.46 -13.80 16.58
CA GLY A 24 -5.69 -12.39 16.22
C GLY A 24 -6.08 -12.25 14.76
N GLY A 25 -6.17 -11.03 14.27
CA GLY A 25 -6.55 -10.74 12.90
C GLY A 25 -5.57 -9.80 12.19
N PHE A 26 -5.33 -10.05 10.92
CA PHE A 26 -4.63 -9.13 10.02
C PHE A 26 -5.66 -8.23 9.35
N VAL A 27 -5.41 -6.93 9.36
CA VAL A 27 -6.27 -5.91 8.77
C VAL A 27 -5.44 -5.05 7.82
N LEU A 28 -5.95 -4.81 6.62
CA LEU A 28 -5.34 -3.89 5.68
C LEU A 28 -5.83 -2.46 5.96
N GLN A 29 -4.93 -1.59 6.38
CA GLN A 29 -5.20 -0.16 6.53
C GLN A 29 -4.81 0.58 5.27
N ILE A 30 -5.73 1.40 4.76
CA ILE A 30 -5.47 2.27 3.62
C ILE A 30 -4.76 3.53 4.11
N LEU A 31 -3.57 3.76 3.58
CA LEU A 31 -2.83 5.00 3.74
C LEU A 31 -3.05 5.84 2.48
N PRO A 32 -3.63 7.05 2.58
CA PRO A 32 -3.91 7.88 1.42
C PRO A 32 -2.64 8.30 0.70
N ALA A 33 -2.78 8.72 -0.56
CA ALA A 33 -1.71 9.36 -1.29
C ALA A 33 -1.30 10.66 -0.58
N THR A 34 -0.01 10.91 -0.47
CA THR A 34 0.56 12.09 0.19
C THR A 34 1.53 12.81 -0.73
N TYR A 35 1.56 14.13 -0.59
CA TYR A 35 2.57 14.98 -1.19
C TYR A 35 3.47 15.55 -0.09
N GLU A 36 4.77 15.37 -0.23
CA GLU A 36 5.78 15.85 0.69
C GLU A 36 6.46 17.08 0.07
N GLU A 37 6.14 18.25 0.62
CA GLU A 37 6.57 19.54 0.06
C GLU A 37 8.09 19.71 0.09
N GLU A 38 8.76 19.28 1.17
CA GLU A 38 10.20 19.42 1.33
C GLU A 38 10.98 18.62 0.29
N GLU A 39 10.52 17.42 -0.05
CA GLU A 39 11.16 16.54 -1.02
C GLU A 39 10.55 16.67 -2.42
N HIS A 40 9.49 17.46 -2.60
CA HIS A 40 8.68 17.52 -3.82
C HIS A 40 8.29 16.14 -4.35
N SER A 41 7.89 15.26 -3.43
CA SER A 41 7.70 13.85 -3.69
C SER A 41 6.22 13.47 -3.48
N PHE A 42 5.66 12.76 -4.46
CA PHE A 42 4.36 12.13 -4.34
C PHE A 42 4.52 10.68 -3.93
N ARG A 43 3.80 10.30 -2.88
CA ARG A 43 3.66 8.90 -2.46
C ARG A 43 2.26 8.44 -2.82
N PRO A 44 2.10 7.37 -3.62
CA PRO A 44 0.79 6.86 -3.98
C PRO A 44 0.05 6.30 -2.75
N MET A 45 -1.25 6.14 -2.89
CA MET A 45 -2.06 5.40 -1.91
C MET A 45 -1.47 3.99 -1.74
N ARG A 46 -1.40 3.52 -0.50
CA ARG A 46 -0.89 2.18 -0.18
C ARG A 46 -1.72 1.52 0.91
N LYS A 47 -1.73 0.21 0.93
CA LYS A 47 -2.32 -0.59 2.00
C LYS A 47 -1.19 -1.13 2.89
N GLU A 48 -1.34 -1.00 4.19
CA GLU A 48 -0.41 -1.53 5.17
C GLU A 48 -1.09 -2.61 6.01
N VAL A 49 -0.38 -3.70 6.26
CA VAL A 49 -0.88 -4.79 7.10
C VAL A 49 -0.71 -4.40 8.56
N MET A 50 -1.81 -4.40 9.30
CA MET A 50 -1.81 -4.25 10.75
C MET A 50 -2.28 -5.55 11.41
N PHE A 51 -1.78 -5.83 12.60
CA PHE A 51 -2.22 -6.96 13.40
C PHE A 51 -3.01 -6.50 14.62
N ASN A 52 -4.17 -7.13 14.83
CA ASN A 52 -5.03 -6.85 15.97
C ASN A 52 -5.33 -8.12 16.76
N VAL A 53 -4.81 -8.20 17.98
CA VAL A 53 -4.97 -9.34 18.90
C VAL A 53 -6.42 -9.55 19.32
N THR A 54 -7.26 -8.50 19.31
CA THR A 54 -8.66 -8.61 19.77
C THR A 54 -9.59 -9.29 18.78
N LEU A 55 -9.17 -9.42 17.50
CA LEU A 55 -9.93 -10.07 16.44
C LEU A 55 -9.74 -11.59 16.49
N GLN A 56 -10.47 -12.26 17.37
CA GLN A 56 -10.31 -13.71 17.59
C GLN A 56 -11.47 -14.56 17.08
N HIS A 57 -12.59 -13.92 16.72
CA HIS A 57 -13.77 -14.63 16.24
C HIS A 57 -13.62 -14.94 14.76
N THR A 58 -13.70 -16.24 14.43
CA THR A 58 -13.53 -16.68 13.04
C THR A 58 -14.64 -16.13 12.13
N ASP A 59 -14.23 -15.63 10.99
CA ASP A 59 -15.11 -15.25 9.86
C ASP A 59 -15.32 -16.40 8.86
N GLY A 60 -14.59 -17.51 9.04
CA GLY A 60 -14.66 -18.68 8.18
C GLY A 60 -13.79 -18.62 6.91
N LEU A 61 -13.23 -17.48 6.55
CA LEU A 61 -12.45 -17.30 5.33
C LEU A 61 -11.25 -18.25 5.23
N LEU A 62 -10.49 -18.39 6.31
CA LEU A 62 -9.37 -19.32 6.33
C LEU A 62 -9.83 -20.77 6.18
N SER A 63 -10.89 -21.18 6.89
CA SER A 63 -11.43 -22.53 6.77
C SER A 63 -11.90 -22.82 5.35
N GLU A 64 -12.56 -21.87 4.70
CA GLU A 64 -12.98 -21.99 3.29
C GLU A 64 -11.78 -22.10 2.35
N SER A 65 -10.74 -21.29 2.57
CA SER A 65 -9.49 -21.36 1.77
C SER A 65 -8.81 -22.73 1.90
N TYR A 66 -8.84 -23.34 3.09
CA TYR A 66 -8.33 -24.71 3.30
C TYR A 66 -9.19 -25.75 2.60
N MET A 67 -10.53 -25.64 2.71
CA MET A 67 -11.45 -26.53 1.98
C MET A 67 -11.19 -26.54 0.48
N GLN A 68 -11.10 -25.36 -0.11
CA GLN A 68 -10.86 -25.19 -1.55
C GLN A 68 -9.49 -25.71 -1.99
N THR A 69 -8.45 -25.49 -1.17
CA THR A 69 -7.08 -25.86 -1.54
C THR A 69 -6.82 -27.35 -1.38
N TYR A 70 -7.35 -27.99 -0.33
CA TYR A 70 -7.07 -29.38 0.01
C TYR A 70 -8.21 -30.34 -0.35
N GLY A 71 -9.35 -29.84 -0.82
CA GLY A 71 -10.52 -30.66 -1.17
C GLY A 71 -11.10 -31.40 0.03
N VAL A 72 -11.05 -30.79 1.22
CA VAL A 72 -11.52 -31.38 2.47
C VAL A 72 -12.85 -30.76 2.93
N ASP A 73 -13.54 -31.45 3.80
CA ASP A 73 -14.74 -30.91 4.45
C ASP A 73 -14.40 -29.84 5.48
N TYR A 74 -15.39 -29.02 5.88
CA TYR A 74 -15.23 -27.91 6.79
C TYR A 74 -14.61 -28.31 8.14
N ARG A 75 -15.05 -29.45 8.69
CA ARG A 75 -14.55 -29.93 9.98
C ARG A 75 -13.06 -30.29 9.90
N LYS A 76 -12.64 -30.92 8.83
CA LYS A 76 -11.24 -31.25 8.63
C LYS A 76 -10.39 -30.02 8.34
N ALA A 77 -10.92 -29.07 7.57
CA ALA A 77 -10.28 -27.78 7.35
C ALA A 77 -10.03 -27.01 8.66
N GLN A 78 -11.01 -27.01 9.58
CA GLN A 78 -10.83 -26.40 10.90
C GLN A 78 -9.73 -27.08 11.72
N LEU A 79 -9.68 -28.41 11.75
CA LEU A 79 -8.63 -29.13 12.46
C LEU A 79 -7.23 -28.80 11.90
N MET A 80 -7.10 -28.77 10.59
CA MET A 80 -5.84 -28.41 9.94
C MET A 80 -5.43 -26.97 10.25
N LEU A 81 -6.39 -26.05 10.29
CA LEU A 81 -6.16 -24.65 10.64
C LEU A 81 -5.72 -24.50 12.11
N GLU A 82 -6.35 -25.23 13.04
CA GLU A 82 -5.97 -25.23 14.45
C GLU A 82 -4.54 -25.78 14.64
N GLU A 83 -4.19 -26.87 13.95
CA GLU A 83 -2.83 -27.43 13.98
C GLU A 83 -1.79 -26.41 13.46
N ASP A 84 -2.09 -25.70 12.38
CA ASP A 84 -1.17 -24.70 11.81
C ASP A 84 -1.03 -23.45 12.70
N ILE A 85 -2.11 -23.03 13.39
CA ILE A 85 -2.06 -21.93 14.36
C ILE A 85 -1.24 -22.35 15.60
N GLU A 86 -1.42 -23.57 16.08
CA GLU A 86 -0.63 -24.09 17.20
C GLU A 86 0.86 -24.17 16.84
N ALA A 87 1.19 -24.66 15.65
CA ALA A 87 2.56 -24.70 15.14
C ALA A 87 3.16 -23.29 15.04
N LEU A 88 2.36 -22.29 14.64
CA LEU A 88 2.78 -20.88 14.61
C LEU A 88 3.11 -20.37 16.02
N ASN A 89 2.25 -20.64 17.01
CA ASN A 89 2.45 -20.24 18.40
C ASN A 89 3.74 -20.88 18.97
N VAL A 90 3.89 -22.18 18.79
CA VAL A 90 5.09 -22.91 19.26
C VAL A 90 6.37 -22.34 18.63
N SER A 91 6.35 -22.07 17.32
CA SER A 91 7.50 -21.48 16.64
C SER A 91 7.83 -20.08 17.16
N LEU A 92 6.80 -19.26 17.45
CA LEU A 92 6.98 -17.91 17.98
C LEU A 92 7.56 -17.95 19.42
N GLU A 93 7.13 -18.90 20.24
CA GLU A 93 7.65 -19.06 21.59
C GLU A 93 9.11 -19.55 21.60
N GLN A 94 9.46 -20.46 20.69
CA GLN A 94 10.80 -21.03 20.58
C GLN A 94 11.81 -20.04 20.00
N ASP A 95 11.49 -19.46 18.86
CA ASP A 95 12.41 -18.64 18.09
C ASP A 95 12.39 -17.16 18.49
N LYS A 96 11.40 -16.75 19.34
CA LYS A 96 11.15 -15.35 19.74
C LYS A 96 10.88 -14.39 18.57
N ARG A 97 11.05 -14.86 17.35
CA ARG A 97 10.81 -14.10 16.12
C ARG A 97 10.42 -15.05 14.98
N ILE A 98 9.34 -14.72 14.29
CA ILE A 98 8.87 -15.47 13.13
C ILE A 98 8.49 -14.53 11.99
N THR A 99 8.96 -14.84 10.79
CA THR A 99 8.63 -14.09 9.59
C THR A 99 7.51 -14.79 8.83
N LEU A 100 6.43 -14.06 8.57
CA LEU A 100 5.25 -14.51 7.84
C LEU A 100 5.31 -14.05 6.38
N GLY A 101 6.31 -14.51 5.65
CA GLY A 101 6.48 -14.15 4.25
C GLY A 101 6.46 -12.63 4.01
N ARG A 102 5.53 -12.17 3.18
CA ARG A 102 5.36 -10.74 2.83
C ARG A 102 4.47 -9.98 3.80
N ILE A 103 3.73 -10.68 4.65
CA ILE A 103 2.79 -10.07 5.61
C ILE A 103 3.55 -9.23 6.63
N GLY A 104 4.63 -9.79 7.19
CA GLY A 104 5.43 -9.12 8.21
C GLY A 104 6.16 -10.09 9.11
N THR A 105 6.60 -9.59 10.26
CA THR A 105 7.35 -10.36 11.25
C THR A 105 6.76 -10.16 12.63
N PHE A 106 6.51 -11.27 13.34
CA PHE A 106 6.26 -11.24 14.76
C PHE A 106 7.55 -11.35 15.55
N SER A 107 7.66 -10.62 16.64
CA SER A 107 8.72 -10.72 17.63
C SER A 107 8.15 -10.66 19.04
N ILE A 108 8.78 -11.34 19.98
CA ILE A 108 8.44 -11.24 21.39
C ILE A 108 9.37 -10.19 22.01
N GLY A 109 8.78 -9.13 22.56
CA GLY A 109 9.50 -8.06 23.27
C GLY A 109 10.04 -8.54 24.62
N GLU A 110 10.85 -7.70 25.27
CA GLU A 110 11.49 -7.99 26.56
C GLU A 110 10.47 -8.26 27.69
N GLU A 111 9.29 -7.64 27.63
CA GLU A 111 8.19 -7.85 28.58
C GLU A 111 7.28 -9.01 28.21
N GLY A 112 7.61 -9.79 27.16
CA GLY A 112 6.80 -10.92 26.70
C GLY A 112 5.61 -10.54 25.80
N GLN A 113 5.46 -9.24 25.44
CA GLN A 113 4.41 -8.83 24.50
C GLN A 113 4.78 -9.23 23.06
N THR A 114 3.78 -9.65 22.31
CA THR A 114 3.91 -9.90 20.87
C THR A 114 3.90 -8.58 20.11
N ILE A 115 4.98 -8.28 19.40
CA ILE A 115 5.13 -7.11 18.54
C ILE A 115 5.05 -7.57 17.09
N PHE A 116 4.17 -6.94 16.30
CA PHE A 116 4.08 -7.16 14.86
C PHE A 116 4.74 -6.01 14.11
N THR A 117 5.65 -6.35 13.21
CA THR A 117 6.26 -5.41 12.28
C THR A 117 5.75 -5.73 10.88
N PRO A 118 5.01 -4.82 10.20
CA PRO A 118 4.49 -5.06 8.86
C PRO A 118 5.65 -5.30 7.87
N GLY A 119 5.35 -6.10 6.85
CA GLY A 119 6.26 -6.36 5.74
C GLY A 119 6.17 -5.30 4.65
N ASP A 120 6.61 -5.64 3.44
CA ASP A 120 6.50 -4.73 2.31
C ASP A 120 5.05 -4.52 1.90
N SER A 121 4.56 -3.31 2.13
CA SER A 121 3.16 -2.93 1.93
C SER A 121 2.72 -2.89 0.45
N GLY A 122 3.67 -2.87 -0.49
CA GLY A 122 3.37 -2.78 -1.93
C GLY A 122 2.64 -3.99 -2.52
N VAL A 123 2.74 -5.14 -1.86
CA VAL A 123 2.22 -6.41 -2.39
C VAL A 123 0.69 -6.49 -2.34
N PHE A 124 0.06 -5.91 -1.31
CA PHE A 124 -1.39 -5.99 -1.09
C PHE A 124 -2.17 -4.83 -1.69
N ASN A 125 -1.54 -4.02 -2.51
CA ASN A 125 -2.08 -2.78 -3.05
C ASN A 125 -2.48 -2.94 -4.53
N ALA A 126 -3.57 -3.67 -4.80
CA ALA A 126 -4.05 -3.90 -6.15
C ALA A 126 -4.43 -2.57 -6.86
N ASP A 127 -5.02 -1.61 -6.13
CA ASP A 127 -5.51 -0.34 -6.68
C ASP A 127 -4.39 0.62 -7.10
N SER A 128 -3.19 0.47 -6.54
CA SER A 128 -2.02 1.27 -6.87
C SER A 128 -0.86 0.42 -7.42
N TYR A 129 -1.20 -0.75 -7.98
CA TYR A 129 -0.20 -1.66 -8.52
C TYR A 129 0.63 -0.99 -9.62
N GLY A 130 1.95 -1.04 -9.47
CA GLY A 130 2.89 -0.42 -10.42
C GLY A 130 3.14 1.07 -10.19
N LEU A 131 2.42 1.73 -9.27
CA LEU A 131 2.73 3.10 -8.87
C LEU A 131 3.84 3.09 -7.82
N SER A 132 4.91 3.85 -8.10
CA SER A 132 5.99 4.11 -7.16
C SER A 132 5.96 5.58 -6.72
N SER A 133 6.65 5.89 -5.62
CA SER A 133 6.90 7.29 -5.27
C SER A 133 7.67 7.97 -6.39
N PHE A 134 7.28 9.17 -6.75
CA PHE A 134 7.95 9.95 -7.78
C PHE A 134 8.20 11.39 -7.32
N HIS A 135 9.32 11.91 -7.75
CA HIS A 135 9.75 13.27 -7.47
C HIS A 135 9.26 14.21 -8.58
N PHE A 136 8.63 15.31 -8.20
CA PHE A 136 8.14 16.32 -9.13
C PHE A 136 8.84 17.64 -8.81
N PRO A 137 9.81 18.08 -9.62
CA PRO A 137 10.48 19.34 -9.39
C PRO A 137 9.48 20.50 -9.49
N VAL A 138 9.66 21.51 -8.63
CA VAL A 138 8.85 22.73 -8.72
C VAL A 138 9.05 23.36 -10.08
N LEU A 139 7.95 23.75 -10.71
CA LEU A 139 8.01 24.53 -11.95
C LEU A 139 8.63 25.89 -11.63
N ARG A 140 9.79 26.18 -12.21
CA ARG A 140 10.38 27.52 -12.16
C ARG A 140 9.45 28.49 -12.86
N SER A 141 9.24 29.65 -12.26
CA SER A 141 8.49 30.71 -12.93
C SER A 141 9.27 31.16 -14.19
N LEU A 142 8.54 31.51 -15.25
CA LEU A 142 9.16 32.02 -16.47
C LEU A 142 10.02 33.28 -16.23
N GLU A 143 9.80 33.95 -15.11
CA GLU A 143 10.58 35.10 -14.68
C GLU A 143 11.95 34.68 -14.13
N GLU A 144 12.00 33.62 -13.32
CA GLU A 144 13.25 33.06 -12.79
C GLU A 144 14.13 32.49 -13.92
N GLU A 145 13.54 31.76 -14.87
CA GLU A 145 14.29 31.26 -16.03
C GLU A 145 14.84 32.40 -16.89
N ARG A 146 14.09 33.50 -17.04
CA ARG A 146 14.54 34.69 -17.78
C ARG A 146 15.65 35.42 -17.08
N GLU A 147 15.63 35.51 -15.75
CA GLU A 147 16.69 36.12 -14.97
C GLU A 147 17.98 35.30 -15.02
N GLU A 148 17.87 33.97 -14.90
CA GLU A 148 19.03 33.08 -15.00
C GLU A 148 19.67 33.11 -16.39
N VAL A 149 18.88 33.10 -17.46
CA VAL A 149 19.36 33.22 -18.83
C VAL A 149 19.95 34.63 -19.10
N ALA A 150 19.38 35.68 -18.54
CA ALA A 150 19.92 37.04 -18.66
C ALA A 150 21.27 37.21 -17.95
N LEU A 151 21.43 36.57 -16.78
CA LEU A 151 22.70 36.53 -16.04
C LEU A 151 23.79 35.75 -16.78
N LEU A 152 23.45 34.60 -17.37
CA LEU A 152 24.39 33.75 -18.10
C LEU A 152 24.81 34.33 -19.47
N THR A 153 23.91 35.06 -20.14
CA THR A 153 24.16 35.58 -21.49
C THR A 153 24.65 37.04 -21.55
N GLY A 154 24.61 37.76 -20.41
CA GLY A 154 25.00 39.17 -20.34
C GLY A 154 24.14 40.11 -21.21
N LYS A 155 23.01 39.65 -21.75
CA LYS A 155 22.12 40.43 -22.60
C LYS A 155 21.10 41.18 -21.75
N LYS A 156 21.10 42.50 -21.85
CA LYS A 156 20.05 43.34 -21.25
C LYS A 156 18.66 42.93 -21.74
N LYS A 157 17.70 42.94 -20.79
CA LYS A 157 16.25 42.71 -21.04
C LYS A 157 15.82 43.44 -22.33
N LYS A 158 15.42 42.71 -23.36
CA LYS A 158 14.55 43.25 -24.41
C LYS A 158 13.11 43.05 -23.89
N ASP A 159 12.38 44.15 -23.80
CA ASP A 159 10.96 44.11 -23.51
C ASP A 159 10.26 43.29 -24.58
N VAL A 160 9.90 42.06 -24.26
CA VAL A 160 9.08 41.22 -25.11
C VAL A 160 7.64 41.61 -24.87
N PHE A 161 7.10 42.34 -25.83
CA PHE A 161 5.68 42.68 -25.81
C PHE A 161 4.87 41.39 -25.94
N TYR A 162 4.23 40.99 -24.83
CA TYR A 162 3.27 39.89 -24.83
C TYR A 162 2.03 40.35 -25.59
N ILE A 163 1.81 39.83 -26.79
CA ILE A 163 0.52 39.88 -27.43
C ILE A 163 -0.29 38.76 -26.77
N PRO A 164 -1.28 39.08 -25.91
CA PRO A 164 -2.17 38.04 -25.41
C PRO A 164 -2.87 37.43 -26.63
N CYS A 165 -2.85 36.12 -26.75
CA CYS A 165 -3.55 35.37 -27.76
C CYS A 165 -5.05 35.43 -27.46
N LEU A 166 -5.64 36.62 -27.66
CA LEU A 166 -7.07 36.94 -27.52
C LEU A 166 -7.72 36.92 -28.90
N LEU A 167 -7.53 35.86 -29.68
CA LEU A 167 -8.28 35.75 -30.92
C LEU A 167 -8.38 34.28 -31.34
N TYR A 168 -9.21 33.55 -30.63
CA TYR A 168 -9.88 32.40 -31.24
C TYR A 168 -11.25 32.19 -30.56
N THR A 169 -12.11 33.22 -30.66
CA THR A 169 -13.54 33.03 -30.70
C THR A 169 -14.00 33.60 -32.04
N SER A 170 -13.73 32.87 -33.12
CA SER A 170 -14.51 33.08 -34.33
C SER A 170 -15.86 32.42 -34.11
N ASP A 171 -16.80 33.25 -33.82
CA ASP A 171 -18.20 33.01 -33.99
C ASP A 171 -18.45 32.66 -35.48
N ALA A 172 -18.47 31.37 -35.76
CA ALA A 172 -18.86 30.84 -37.06
C ALA A 172 -20.20 30.13 -36.93
N ALA A 173 -21.22 30.91 -36.53
CA ALA A 173 -22.57 30.43 -36.53
C ALA A 173 -23.56 31.62 -36.68
N ASP A 174 -23.43 32.36 -37.75
CA ASP A 174 -24.57 33.17 -38.26
C ASP A 174 -24.27 33.56 -39.70
N ASP A 175 -24.66 32.69 -40.64
CA ASP A 175 -25.05 33.06 -41.99
C ASP A 175 -25.63 31.82 -42.69
N LEU A 176 -26.90 31.56 -42.40
CA LEU A 176 -27.80 30.79 -43.26
C LEU A 176 -29.23 31.31 -43.10
N ILE A 177 -29.52 32.30 -43.86
CA ILE A 177 -30.89 32.54 -44.37
C ILE A 177 -30.84 32.48 -45.89
#